data_1d52c98ec6e3a3d8ee5f16705d7d7035
#
_entry.id   1d52c98ec6e3a3d8ee5f16705d7d7035
#
_cell.length_a   1.000
_cell.length_b   1.000
_cell.length_c   1.000
_cell.angle_alpha   90.00
_cell.angle_beta   90.00
_cell.angle_gamma   90.00
#
_symmetry.space_group_name_H-M   'P 1'
#
loop_
_entity.id
_entity.type
_entity.pdbx_description
1 polymer ?
#
loop_
_entity_poly.entity_id
_entity_poly.type
_entity_poly.pdbx_seq_one_letter_code
_entity_poly.pdbx_strand_id
1 'polypeptide(L)'
;MTRRKALDLKVLRKKIHGKKVMVIGAGVNLEDSIPYVKRNRNFTKIVANGAVQAVLEHSIKPDVVVTDLDGNQIFLKKADKLGAVMVVHAHGDNIPLITKLVPKFRHVIGSTQVMPMKNVYNFGGFTDGDRSVFLAEELGASKIILVGMDLGNKIGKYSKTMVQDSELKKAKMKVAKKLLTMLAVRTRSELFDTSKTPVKGFTYINPSPT
;
A
#
# COMPACT_ATOMS: atom_id res chain seq x y z
N MET A 1 -19.13 23.31 10.91
CA MET A 1 -18.17 22.20 10.62
C MET A 1 -17.24 22.66 9.50
N THR A 2 -15.99 22.96 9.82
CA THR A 2 -14.98 23.30 8.81
C THR A 2 -14.75 22.08 7.90
N ARG A 3 -15.11 22.18 6.61
CA ARG A 3 -14.75 21.18 5.58
C ARG A 3 -13.23 21.06 5.57
N ARG A 4 -12.70 19.97 6.11
CA ARG A 4 -11.27 19.67 5.99
C ARG A 4 -10.95 19.53 4.49
N LYS A 5 -10.02 20.37 4.04
CA LYS A 5 -9.59 20.39 2.64
C LYS A 5 -8.77 19.13 2.38
N ALA A 6 -9.07 18.40 1.28
CA ALA A 6 -8.20 17.33 0.83
C ALA A 6 -6.77 17.84 0.67
N LEU A 7 -5.78 17.02 1.04
CA LEU A 7 -4.38 17.40 0.92
C LEU A 7 -3.97 17.59 -0.55
N ASP A 8 -3.03 18.48 -0.77
CA ASP A 8 -2.35 18.63 -2.07
C ASP A 8 -1.43 17.42 -2.29
N LEU A 9 -1.35 16.94 -3.53
CA LEU A 9 -0.45 15.85 -3.94
C LEU A 9 1.02 16.14 -3.62
N LYS A 10 1.40 17.42 -3.52
CA LYS A 10 2.73 17.86 -3.08
C LYS A 10 3.15 17.24 -1.75
N VAL A 11 2.20 16.96 -0.85
CA VAL A 11 2.49 16.33 0.45
C VAL A 11 2.99 14.90 0.26
N LEU A 12 2.35 14.11 -0.61
CA LEU A 12 2.82 12.77 -0.96
C LEU A 12 4.15 12.83 -1.73
N ARG A 13 4.26 13.73 -2.70
CA ARG A 13 5.49 13.90 -3.49
C ARG A 13 6.69 14.19 -2.58
N LYS A 14 6.55 15.06 -1.59
CA LYS A 14 7.61 15.35 -0.60
C LYS A 14 8.05 14.11 0.20
N LYS A 15 7.14 13.16 0.43
CA LYS A 15 7.44 11.92 1.15
C LYS A 15 8.07 10.85 0.25
N ILE A 16 7.86 10.89 -1.07
CA ILE A 16 8.15 9.77 -1.98
C ILE A 16 9.23 10.12 -3.01
N HIS A 17 9.20 11.30 -3.60
CA HIS A 17 10.09 11.70 -4.69
C HIS A 17 11.56 11.59 -4.31
N GLY A 18 12.34 10.83 -5.10
CA GLY A 18 13.76 10.56 -4.86
C GLY A 18 14.05 9.71 -3.61
N LYS A 19 13.02 9.19 -2.92
CA LYS A 19 13.20 8.41 -1.69
C LYS A 19 13.23 6.92 -1.97
N LYS A 20 13.84 6.19 -1.03
CA LYS A 20 13.72 4.73 -0.93
C LYS A 20 12.40 4.42 -0.26
N VAL A 21 11.57 3.60 -0.88
CA VAL A 21 10.20 3.28 -0.44
C VAL A 21 10.08 1.79 -0.14
N MET A 22 9.46 1.44 0.97
CA MET A 22 8.95 0.10 1.23
C MET A 22 7.44 0.09 1.02
N VAL A 23 6.98 -0.77 0.14
CA VAL A 23 5.55 -1.08 -0.01
C VAL A 23 5.26 -2.35 0.79
N ILE A 24 4.42 -2.21 1.81
CA ILE A 24 4.15 -3.26 2.79
C ILE A 24 2.74 -3.79 2.58
N GLY A 25 2.64 -5.06 2.18
CA GLY A 25 1.40 -5.79 2.00
C GLY A 25 1.16 -6.80 3.13
N ALA A 26 0.00 -7.47 3.10
CA ALA A 26 -0.45 -8.44 4.11
C ALA A 26 -0.19 -9.91 3.69
N GLY A 27 0.86 -10.16 2.90
CA GLY A 27 1.25 -11.49 2.45
C GLY A 27 1.82 -12.36 3.57
N VAL A 28 2.07 -13.64 3.25
CA VAL A 28 2.48 -14.65 4.25
C VAL A 28 3.85 -14.39 4.87
N ASN A 29 4.77 -13.74 4.15
CA ASN A 29 6.11 -13.44 4.64
C ASN A 29 6.21 -12.09 5.38
N LEU A 30 5.09 -11.42 5.65
CA LEU A 30 5.12 -10.12 6.35
C LEU A 30 5.76 -10.20 7.72
N GLU A 31 5.35 -11.17 8.54
CA GLU A 31 5.88 -11.34 9.92
C GLU A 31 7.40 -11.56 9.92
N ASP A 32 7.88 -12.45 9.06
CA ASP A 32 9.31 -12.75 8.93
C ASP A 32 10.11 -11.54 8.43
N SER A 33 9.46 -10.63 7.73
CA SER A 33 10.07 -9.41 7.16
C SER A 33 10.02 -8.20 8.12
N ILE A 34 9.31 -8.27 9.24
CA ILE A 34 9.22 -7.17 10.22
C ILE A 34 10.60 -6.71 10.71
N PRO A 35 11.56 -7.58 11.06
CA PRO A 35 12.90 -7.16 11.46
C PRO A 35 13.60 -6.33 10.37
N TYR A 36 13.43 -6.71 9.09
CA TYR A 36 13.97 -5.96 7.97
C TYR A 36 13.38 -4.55 7.87
N VAL A 37 12.06 -4.40 8.03
CA VAL A 37 11.39 -3.09 8.05
C VAL A 37 11.90 -2.23 9.21
N LYS A 38 12.09 -2.82 10.40
CA LYS A 38 12.58 -2.10 11.59
C LYS A 38 14.03 -1.60 11.45
N ARG A 39 14.90 -2.37 10.80
CA ARG A 39 16.29 -1.94 10.53
C ARG A 39 16.37 -0.77 9.54
N ASN A 40 15.45 -0.70 8.59
CA ASN A 40 15.45 0.29 7.52
C ASN A 40 14.51 1.48 7.83
N ARG A 41 14.78 2.18 8.95
CA ARG A 41 13.93 3.27 9.47
C ARG A 41 13.82 4.46 8.55
N ASN A 42 14.84 4.72 7.74
CA ASN A 42 14.94 5.86 6.80
C ASN A 42 14.15 5.67 5.50
N PHE A 43 13.57 4.50 5.28
CA PHE A 43 12.70 4.26 4.13
C PHE A 43 11.29 4.82 4.39
N THR A 44 10.70 5.45 3.38
CA THR A 44 9.27 5.79 3.39
C THR A 44 8.44 4.51 3.35
N LYS A 45 7.50 4.38 4.26
CA LYS A 45 6.65 3.18 4.40
C LYS A 45 5.26 3.46 3.85
N ILE A 46 4.96 2.88 2.69
CA ILE A 46 3.61 2.86 2.12
C ILE A 46 2.99 1.52 2.49
N VAL A 47 1.90 1.55 3.25
CA VAL A 47 1.29 0.35 3.83
C VAL A 47 -0.08 0.13 3.19
N ALA A 48 -0.28 -1.05 2.59
CA ALA A 48 -1.58 -1.46 2.07
C ALA A 48 -2.54 -1.79 3.22
N ASN A 49 -3.82 -1.55 3.00
CA ASN A 49 -4.91 -1.66 3.96
C ASN A 49 -4.79 -2.84 4.95
N GLY A 50 -4.66 -4.07 4.44
CA GLY A 50 -4.57 -5.28 5.28
C GLY A 50 -3.34 -5.35 6.18
N ALA A 51 -2.24 -4.67 5.82
CA ALA A 51 -1.00 -4.70 6.59
C ALA A 51 -0.92 -3.65 7.71
N VAL A 52 -1.86 -2.70 7.75
CA VAL A 52 -1.83 -1.57 8.72
C VAL A 52 -1.85 -2.07 10.16
N GLN A 53 -2.67 -3.07 10.47
CA GLN A 53 -2.72 -3.67 11.79
C GLN A 53 -1.36 -4.26 12.17
N ALA A 54 -0.79 -5.12 11.33
CA ALA A 54 0.49 -5.78 11.59
C ALA A 54 1.62 -4.78 11.89
N VAL A 55 1.80 -3.77 11.03
CA VAL A 55 2.90 -2.81 11.24
C VAL A 55 2.72 -2.00 12.52
N LEU A 56 1.48 -1.64 12.88
CA LEU A 56 1.20 -0.89 14.10
C LEU A 56 1.32 -1.74 15.38
N GLU A 57 1.02 -3.04 15.33
CA GLU A 57 1.26 -3.99 16.42
C GLU A 57 2.76 -4.14 16.68
N HIS A 58 3.58 -4.08 15.63
CA HIS A 58 5.04 -4.10 15.73
C HIS A 58 5.69 -2.73 15.96
N SER A 59 4.90 -1.71 16.34
CA SER A 59 5.37 -0.34 16.60
C SER A 59 6.04 0.33 15.39
N ILE A 60 5.69 -0.08 14.18
CA ILE A 60 6.15 0.53 12.93
C ILE A 60 5.13 1.59 12.52
N LYS A 61 5.59 2.84 12.38
CA LYS A 61 4.75 3.94 11.94
C LYS A 61 4.69 3.99 10.41
N PRO A 62 3.48 3.92 9.79
CA PRO A 62 3.33 4.15 8.36
C PRO A 62 3.49 5.64 8.02
N ASP A 63 4.05 5.95 6.85
CA ASP A 63 4.08 7.30 6.29
C ASP A 63 2.88 7.57 5.39
N VAL A 64 2.45 6.54 4.67
CA VAL A 64 1.29 6.55 3.78
C VAL A 64 0.52 5.24 3.97
N VAL A 65 -0.79 5.31 3.93
CA VAL A 65 -1.69 4.14 3.92
C VAL A 65 -2.54 4.21 2.67
N VAL A 66 -2.53 3.15 1.85
CA VAL A 66 -3.43 2.98 0.70
C VAL A 66 -4.54 2.02 1.12
N THR A 67 -5.79 2.46 0.99
CA THR A 67 -6.94 1.72 1.55
C THR A 67 -8.24 2.03 0.81
N ASP A 68 -9.09 1.02 0.63
CA ASP A 68 -10.51 1.13 0.27
C ASP A 68 -11.44 1.20 1.50
N LEU A 69 -10.85 1.29 2.71
CA LEU A 69 -11.51 1.43 4.02
C LEU A 69 -12.19 0.15 4.56
N ASP A 70 -12.08 -0.98 3.90
CA ASP A 70 -12.63 -2.26 4.37
C ASP A 70 -11.81 -2.92 5.48
N GLY A 71 -10.61 -2.41 5.75
CA GLY A 71 -9.68 -2.86 6.79
C GLY A 71 -10.16 -2.60 8.21
N ASN A 72 -9.30 -2.95 9.17
CA ASN A 72 -9.57 -2.68 10.58
C ASN A 72 -9.58 -1.17 10.87
N GLN A 73 -10.78 -0.61 11.04
CA GLN A 73 -11.00 0.84 11.20
C GLN A 73 -10.30 1.44 12.42
N ILE A 74 -10.05 0.65 13.48
CA ILE A 74 -9.31 1.11 14.67
C ILE A 74 -7.88 1.44 14.27
N PHE A 75 -7.23 0.53 13.54
CA PHE A 75 -5.84 0.70 13.10
C PHE A 75 -5.71 1.76 12.01
N LEU A 76 -6.67 1.89 11.09
CA LEU A 76 -6.70 2.99 10.11
C LEU A 76 -6.75 4.35 10.81
N LYS A 77 -7.62 4.52 11.80
CA LYS A 77 -7.70 5.75 12.61
C LYS A 77 -6.41 5.98 13.41
N LYS A 78 -5.78 4.92 13.93
CA LYS A 78 -4.51 5.03 14.65
C LYS A 78 -3.39 5.49 13.72
N ALA A 79 -3.31 4.96 12.49
CA ALA A 79 -2.35 5.39 11.48
C ALA A 79 -2.49 6.88 11.14
N ASP A 80 -3.71 7.36 10.89
CA ASP A 80 -3.99 8.79 10.65
C ASP A 80 -3.58 9.67 11.84
N LYS A 81 -3.91 9.24 13.08
CA LYS A 81 -3.50 9.96 14.30
C LYS A 81 -1.98 10.07 14.45
N LEU A 82 -1.24 9.05 14.00
CA LEU A 82 0.21 9.05 13.96
C LEU A 82 0.80 9.87 12.80
N GLY A 83 -0.04 10.48 11.95
CA GLY A 83 0.35 11.39 10.88
C GLY A 83 0.59 10.72 9.53
N ALA A 84 0.11 9.49 9.33
CA ALA A 84 0.11 8.86 8.00
C ALA A 84 -0.84 9.62 7.05
N VAL A 85 -0.44 9.74 5.78
CA VAL A 85 -1.34 10.22 4.73
C VAL A 85 -2.21 9.06 4.27
N MET A 86 -3.52 9.23 4.39
CA MET A 86 -4.51 8.23 3.96
C MET A 86 -4.84 8.43 2.49
N VAL A 87 -4.37 7.56 1.61
CA VAL A 87 -4.77 7.51 0.21
C VAL A 87 -5.99 6.60 0.11
N VAL A 88 -7.16 7.22 0.05
CA VAL A 88 -8.44 6.51 0.07
C VAL A 88 -8.91 6.24 -1.35
N HIS A 89 -9.00 4.96 -1.70
CA HIS A 89 -9.49 4.52 -3.00
C HIS A 89 -11.02 4.44 -3.02
N ALA A 90 -11.63 5.17 -3.96
CA ALA A 90 -13.06 5.18 -4.21
C ALA A 90 -13.40 4.30 -5.42
N HIS A 91 -14.24 3.27 -5.23
CA HIS A 91 -14.64 2.33 -6.28
C HIS A 91 -16.15 2.02 -6.31
N GLY A 92 -16.97 2.92 -5.77
CA GLY A 92 -18.45 2.81 -5.79
C GLY A 92 -19.00 2.00 -4.63
N ASP A 93 -18.58 0.78 -4.42
CA ASP A 93 -19.11 -0.11 -3.36
C ASP A 93 -18.76 0.39 -1.95
N ASN A 94 -17.72 1.22 -1.81
CA ASN A 94 -17.29 1.73 -0.52
C ASN A 94 -17.79 3.16 -0.19
N ILE A 95 -18.76 3.70 -0.93
CA ILE A 95 -19.36 5.02 -0.66
C ILE A 95 -19.81 5.17 0.81
N PRO A 96 -20.50 4.19 1.44
CA PRO A 96 -20.90 4.31 2.85
C PRO A 96 -19.70 4.46 3.79
N LEU A 97 -18.61 3.72 3.55
CA LEU A 97 -17.38 3.81 4.34
C LEU A 97 -16.66 5.15 4.14
N ILE A 98 -16.60 5.63 2.90
CA ILE A 98 -16.04 6.95 2.58
C ILE A 98 -16.80 8.04 3.34
N THR A 99 -18.12 8.07 3.24
CA THR A 99 -18.98 9.04 3.90
C THR A 99 -18.81 9.01 5.44
N LYS A 100 -18.66 7.81 6.02
CA LYS A 100 -18.53 7.59 7.46
C LYS A 100 -17.13 7.93 8.00
N LEU A 101 -16.05 7.58 7.25
CA LEU A 101 -14.68 7.57 7.79
C LEU A 101 -13.83 8.75 7.32
N VAL A 102 -13.92 9.13 6.04
CA VAL A 102 -13.08 10.20 5.49
C VAL A 102 -13.21 11.52 6.24
N PRO A 103 -14.40 11.97 6.68
CA PRO A 103 -14.52 13.19 7.48
C PRO A 103 -13.78 13.15 8.82
N LYS A 104 -13.41 11.96 9.30
CA LYS A 104 -12.74 11.75 10.60
C LYS A 104 -11.22 11.71 10.48
N PHE A 105 -10.69 11.54 9.26
CA PHE A 105 -9.25 11.55 9.02
C PHE A 105 -8.71 12.99 8.88
N ARG A 106 -7.44 13.16 9.22
CA ARG A 106 -6.75 14.46 9.20
C ARG A 106 -6.04 14.71 7.87
N HIS A 107 -5.49 13.66 7.27
CA HIS A 107 -4.58 13.72 6.13
C HIS A 107 -5.08 12.79 5.02
N VAL A 108 -5.94 13.27 4.14
CA VAL A 108 -6.58 12.43 3.10
C VAL A 108 -6.25 12.95 1.71
N ILE A 109 -5.96 12.01 0.81
CA ILE A 109 -5.91 12.17 -0.64
C ILE A 109 -6.84 11.13 -1.24
N GLY A 110 -7.68 11.53 -2.19
CA GLY A 110 -8.57 10.62 -2.91
C GLY A 110 -7.83 9.89 -4.03
N SER A 111 -8.17 8.62 -4.23
CA SER A 111 -7.74 7.81 -5.37
C SER A 111 -8.95 7.17 -6.05
N THR A 112 -8.85 6.95 -7.35
CA THR A 112 -9.90 6.32 -8.17
C THR A 112 -9.29 5.42 -9.23
N GLN A 113 -10.10 4.58 -9.85
CA GLN A 113 -9.74 3.76 -11.01
C GLN A 113 -10.33 4.27 -12.34
N VAL A 114 -11.08 5.38 -12.27
CA VAL A 114 -11.68 6.03 -13.43
C VAL A 114 -11.01 7.36 -13.73
N MET A 115 -11.62 8.20 -14.57
CA MET A 115 -11.13 9.54 -14.90
C MET A 115 -10.83 10.32 -13.60
N PRO A 116 -9.62 10.88 -13.45
CA PRO A 116 -9.27 11.67 -12.29
C PRO A 116 -10.09 12.95 -12.20
N MET A 117 -10.34 13.40 -10.96
CA MET A 117 -11.02 14.65 -10.66
C MET A 117 -10.16 15.51 -9.75
N LYS A 118 -10.53 16.77 -9.52
CA LYS A 118 -9.81 17.64 -8.58
C LYS A 118 -9.63 16.96 -7.21
N ASN A 119 -8.39 16.78 -6.77
CA ASN A 119 -7.99 16.13 -5.51
C ASN A 119 -8.31 14.62 -5.42
N VAL A 120 -8.68 13.98 -6.53
CA VAL A 120 -8.85 12.53 -6.64
C VAL A 120 -8.06 12.05 -7.86
N TYR A 121 -7.06 11.20 -7.63
CA TYR A 121 -6.05 10.83 -8.61
C TYR A 121 -6.18 9.37 -9.02
N ASN A 122 -5.82 9.06 -10.25
CA ASN A 122 -5.69 7.67 -10.71
C ASN A 122 -4.20 7.34 -10.87
N PHE A 123 -3.65 6.62 -9.88
CA PHE A 123 -2.26 6.20 -9.90
C PHE A 123 -2.05 4.85 -10.62
N GLY A 124 -3.13 4.18 -11.03
CA GLY A 124 -3.07 2.82 -11.53
C GLY A 124 -3.14 1.76 -10.42
N GLY A 125 -2.86 0.51 -10.79
CA GLY A 125 -2.99 -0.63 -9.90
C GLY A 125 -4.42 -1.17 -9.78
N PHE A 126 -4.57 -2.32 -9.12
CA PHE A 126 -5.83 -3.04 -8.99
C PHE A 126 -6.20 -3.34 -7.53
N THR A 127 -5.24 -3.79 -6.72
CA THR A 127 -5.41 -3.98 -5.26
C THR A 127 -4.66 -2.89 -4.51
N ASP A 128 -4.89 -2.72 -3.21
CA ASP A 128 -4.18 -1.72 -2.41
C ASP A 128 -2.66 -1.92 -2.43
N GLY A 129 -2.20 -3.18 -2.53
CA GLY A 129 -0.78 -3.51 -2.58
C GLY A 129 -0.10 -2.99 -3.86
N ASP A 130 -0.55 -3.44 -5.01
CA ASP A 130 0.04 -3.00 -6.29
C ASP A 130 -0.26 -1.53 -6.58
N ARG A 131 -1.43 -1.01 -6.18
CA ARG A 131 -1.73 0.43 -6.22
C ARG A 131 -0.71 1.26 -5.42
N SER A 132 -0.24 0.75 -4.29
CA SER A 132 0.84 1.37 -3.50
C SER A 132 2.15 1.45 -4.27
N VAL A 133 2.45 0.43 -5.09
CA VAL A 133 3.66 0.41 -5.95
C VAL A 133 3.52 1.43 -7.08
N PHE A 134 2.37 1.45 -7.76
CA PHE A 134 2.08 2.43 -8.81
C PHE A 134 2.14 3.87 -8.27
N LEU A 135 1.60 4.11 -7.06
CA LEU A 135 1.70 5.41 -6.38
C LEU A 135 3.16 5.80 -6.14
N ALA A 136 3.99 4.88 -5.65
CA ALA A 136 5.40 5.14 -5.37
C ALA A 136 6.16 5.49 -6.66
N GLU A 137 5.94 4.74 -7.72
CA GLU A 137 6.56 4.94 -9.02
C GLU A 137 6.13 6.26 -9.66
N GLU A 138 4.83 6.54 -9.75
CA GLU A 138 4.27 7.78 -10.31
C GLU A 138 4.80 9.04 -9.60
N LEU A 139 5.03 8.95 -8.30
CA LEU A 139 5.58 10.05 -7.51
C LEU A 139 7.11 10.09 -7.49
N GLY A 140 7.78 9.24 -8.26
CA GLY A 140 9.21 9.28 -8.51
C GLY A 140 10.06 8.73 -7.36
N ALA A 141 9.67 7.63 -6.75
CA ALA A 141 10.53 6.89 -5.83
C ALA A 141 11.83 6.46 -6.54
N SER A 142 12.99 6.58 -5.88
CA SER A 142 14.25 6.12 -6.46
C SER A 142 14.41 4.60 -6.37
N LYS A 143 13.87 4.01 -5.31
CA LYS A 143 13.91 2.56 -5.03
C LYS A 143 12.59 2.12 -4.41
N ILE A 144 12.06 0.99 -4.86
CA ILE A 144 10.83 0.39 -4.33
C ILE A 144 11.13 -1.05 -3.89
N ILE A 145 10.84 -1.36 -2.63
CA ILE A 145 11.01 -2.70 -2.07
C ILE A 145 9.65 -3.24 -1.66
N LEU A 146 9.28 -4.39 -2.19
CA LEU A 146 8.07 -5.11 -1.79
C LEU A 146 8.34 -5.92 -0.52
N VAL A 147 7.49 -5.78 0.48
CA VAL A 147 7.55 -6.49 1.75
C VAL A 147 6.15 -7.05 2.07
N GLY A 148 6.04 -8.33 2.36
CA GLY A 148 4.72 -8.94 2.56
C GLY A 148 3.81 -8.86 1.33
N MET A 149 4.39 -8.86 0.14
CA MET A 149 3.68 -8.79 -1.15
C MET A 149 3.72 -10.13 -1.89
N ASP A 150 3.54 -11.24 -1.14
CA ASP A 150 3.51 -12.58 -1.73
C ASP A 150 2.30 -12.75 -2.65
N LEU A 151 2.49 -12.50 -3.93
CA LEU A 151 1.45 -12.61 -4.96
C LEU A 151 1.34 -14.05 -5.50
N GLY A 152 1.44 -15.03 -4.59
CA GLY A 152 1.29 -16.46 -4.86
C GLY A 152 -0.11 -16.97 -4.51
N ASN A 153 -0.19 -18.27 -4.18
CA ASN A 153 -1.47 -18.93 -3.88
C ASN A 153 -1.84 -18.93 -2.38
N LYS A 154 -0.96 -18.44 -1.51
CA LYS A 154 -1.19 -18.42 -0.05
C LYS A 154 -1.67 -17.04 0.39
N ILE A 155 -2.66 -17.01 1.28
CA ILE A 155 -3.23 -15.79 1.84
C ILE A 155 -2.61 -15.56 3.22
N GLY A 156 -2.11 -14.35 3.46
CA GLY A 156 -1.49 -14.00 4.75
C GLY A 156 -2.51 -13.77 5.86
N LYS A 157 -2.08 -13.94 7.10
CA LYS A 157 -2.89 -13.81 8.34
C LYS A 157 -3.68 -12.50 8.44
N TYR A 158 -3.10 -11.40 8.00
CA TYR A 158 -3.72 -10.06 8.06
C TYR A 158 -4.55 -9.72 6.82
N SER A 159 -4.55 -10.59 5.82
CA SER A 159 -5.38 -10.42 4.65
C SER A 159 -6.80 -10.88 4.98
N LYS A 160 -7.74 -9.95 5.14
CA LYS A 160 -9.16 -10.29 5.32
C LYS A 160 -9.64 -11.09 4.11
N THR A 161 -10.00 -12.35 4.33
CA THR A 161 -10.61 -13.19 3.30
C THR A 161 -11.50 -14.20 4.00
N MET A 162 -12.78 -14.12 3.74
CA MET A 162 -13.70 -15.21 4.05
C MET A 162 -13.28 -16.43 3.22
N VAL A 163 -13.44 -17.63 3.73
CA VAL A 163 -13.06 -18.86 3.01
C VAL A 163 -13.69 -18.91 1.60
N GLN A 164 -14.91 -18.39 1.47
CA GLN A 164 -15.66 -18.30 0.21
C GLN A 164 -15.01 -17.38 -0.84
N ASP A 165 -14.16 -16.42 -0.43
CA ASP A 165 -13.55 -15.43 -1.33
C ASP A 165 -12.11 -15.79 -1.74
N SER A 166 -11.61 -16.97 -1.37
CA SER A 166 -10.21 -17.35 -1.60
C SER A 166 -9.83 -17.38 -3.08
N GLU A 167 -10.71 -17.88 -3.96
CA GLU A 167 -10.47 -17.94 -5.40
C GLU A 167 -10.47 -16.55 -6.04
N LEU A 168 -11.43 -15.70 -5.65
CA LEU A 168 -11.46 -14.30 -6.07
C LEU A 168 -10.18 -13.56 -5.63
N LYS A 169 -9.71 -13.82 -4.42
CA LYS A 169 -8.46 -13.24 -3.90
C LYS A 169 -7.26 -13.69 -4.71
N LYS A 170 -7.15 -14.97 -5.03
CA LYS A 170 -6.08 -15.51 -5.89
C LYS A 170 -6.13 -14.90 -7.29
N ALA A 171 -7.33 -14.74 -7.87
CA ALA A 171 -7.49 -14.07 -9.15
C ALA A 171 -7.00 -12.61 -9.10
N LYS A 172 -7.38 -11.86 -8.05
CA LYS A 172 -6.89 -10.49 -7.82
C LYS A 172 -5.36 -10.44 -7.69
N MET A 173 -4.74 -11.38 -6.98
CA MET A 173 -3.27 -11.45 -6.84
C MET A 173 -2.58 -11.74 -8.19
N LYS A 174 -3.17 -12.60 -9.05
CA LYS A 174 -2.65 -12.83 -10.41
C LYS A 174 -2.68 -11.56 -11.26
N VAL A 175 -3.78 -10.78 -11.19
CA VAL A 175 -3.88 -9.48 -11.88
C VAL A 175 -2.82 -8.51 -11.35
N ALA A 176 -2.70 -8.36 -10.03
CA ALA A 176 -1.69 -7.51 -9.41
C ALA A 176 -0.26 -7.89 -9.85
N LYS A 177 0.07 -9.19 -9.86
CA LYS A 177 1.38 -9.69 -10.32
C LYS A 177 1.65 -9.32 -11.79
N LYS A 178 0.65 -9.46 -12.67
CA LYS A 178 0.75 -9.07 -14.08
C LYS A 178 1.00 -7.57 -14.23
N LEU A 179 0.25 -6.73 -13.50
CA LEU A 179 0.41 -5.29 -13.53
C LEU A 179 1.80 -4.85 -13.05
N LEU A 180 2.31 -5.43 -11.97
CA LEU A 180 3.66 -5.14 -11.47
C LEU A 180 4.75 -5.59 -12.44
N THR A 181 4.57 -6.73 -13.12
CA THR A 181 5.48 -7.17 -14.19
C THR A 181 5.52 -6.17 -15.35
N MET A 182 4.36 -5.63 -15.73
CA MET A 182 4.28 -4.58 -16.77
C MET A 182 4.92 -3.27 -16.32
N LEU A 183 4.73 -2.88 -15.06
CA LEU A 183 5.38 -1.71 -14.47
C LEU A 183 6.90 -1.86 -14.50
N ALA A 184 7.43 -3.03 -14.16
CA ALA A 184 8.86 -3.29 -14.11
C ALA A 184 9.59 -3.08 -15.46
N VAL A 185 8.87 -3.20 -16.59
CA VAL A 185 9.45 -2.98 -17.93
C VAL A 185 9.70 -1.49 -18.22
N ARG A 186 8.92 -0.59 -17.60
CA ARG A 186 8.92 0.86 -17.94
C ARG A 186 9.37 1.78 -16.81
N THR A 187 9.52 1.24 -15.61
CA THR A 187 9.88 2.03 -14.43
C THR A 187 11.30 2.57 -14.49
N ARG A 188 11.51 3.69 -13.84
CA ARG A 188 12.84 4.27 -13.58
C ARG A 188 13.33 3.97 -12.16
N SER A 189 12.47 3.40 -11.31
CA SER A 189 12.82 3.01 -9.94
C SER A 189 13.61 1.70 -9.94
N GLU A 190 14.57 1.56 -9.02
CA GLU A 190 15.13 0.25 -8.70
C GLU A 190 14.07 -0.59 -7.98
N LEU A 191 13.81 -1.82 -8.45
CA LEU A 191 12.76 -2.68 -7.95
C LEU A 191 13.31 -3.91 -7.22
N PHE A 192 12.84 -4.12 -5.99
CA PHE A 192 13.23 -5.25 -5.15
C PHE A 192 12.01 -5.93 -4.51
N ASP A 193 12.15 -7.22 -4.19
CA ASP A 193 11.08 -8.02 -3.59
C ASP A 193 11.67 -8.96 -2.54
N THR A 194 11.07 -8.99 -1.36
CA THR A 194 11.47 -9.88 -0.25
C THR A 194 10.80 -11.25 -0.30
N SER A 195 9.89 -11.49 -1.24
CA SER A 195 9.23 -12.79 -1.37
C SER A 195 10.17 -13.83 -2.02
N LYS A 196 10.06 -15.09 -1.60
CA LYS A 196 10.85 -16.20 -2.15
C LYS A 196 10.63 -16.41 -3.66
N THR A 197 9.49 -15.93 -4.17
CA THR A 197 9.12 -15.96 -5.59
C THR A 197 8.86 -14.54 -6.07
N PRO A 198 9.92 -13.74 -6.31
CA PRO A 198 9.75 -12.33 -6.63
C PRO A 198 8.95 -12.11 -7.91
N VAL A 199 8.35 -10.95 -8.01
CA VAL A 199 7.67 -10.50 -9.23
C VAL A 199 8.72 -10.39 -10.35
N LYS A 200 8.36 -10.84 -11.55
CA LYS A 200 9.27 -10.73 -12.71
C LYS A 200 9.68 -9.28 -12.95
N GLY A 201 10.99 -9.03 -13.02
CA GLY A 201 11.58 -7.68 -13.12
C GLY A 201 11.94 -7.04 -11.78
N PHE A 202 11.65 -7.72 -10.66
CA PHE A 202 12.10 -7.31 -9.34
C PHE A 202 13.28 -8.17 -8.88
N THR A 203 14.29 -7.55 -8.29
CA THR A 203 15.44 -8.26 -7.72
C THR A 203 15.10 -8.78 -6.33
N TYR A 204 15.42 -10.06 -6.06
CA TYR A 204 15.21 -10.64 -4.74
C TYR A 204 16.14 -10.00 -3.69
N ILE A 205 15.59 -9.68 -2.53
CA ILE A 205 16.35 -9.32 -1.33
C ILE A 205 15.96 -10.25 -0.19
N ASN A 206 16.96 -10.88 0.45
CA ASN A 206 16.72 -11.65 1.67
C ASN A 206 16.37 -10.70 2.84
N PRO A 207 15.18 -10.78 3.43
CA PRO A 207 14.79 -9.95 4.56
C PRO A 207 15.40 -10.42 5.90
N SER A 208 15.93 -11.64 5.96
CA SER A 208 16.57 -12.18 7.16
C SER A 208 17.86 -11.41 7.51
N PRO A 209 18.23 -11.29 8.79
CA PRO A 209 19.55 -10.79 9.15
C PRO A 209 20.63 -11.78 8.65
N THR A 210 21.64 -11.29 7.99
CA THR A 210 22.93 -11.96 7.90
C THR A 210 23.60 -11.92 9.25
#